data_b116ab6fb599f70c6fdc334447e9a327
#
_entry.id   b116ab6fb599f70c6fdc334447e9a327
#
_cell.length_a   1.000
_cell.length_b   1.000
_cell.length_c   1.000
_cell.angle_alpha   90.00
_cell.angle_beta   90.00
_cell.angle_gamma   90.00
#
_symmetry.space_group_name_H-M   'P 1'
#
loop_
_entity.id
_entity.type
_entity.pdbx_description
1 polymer ?
#
loop_
_entity_poly.entity_id
_entity_poly.type
_entity_poly.pdbx_seq_one_letter_code
_entity_poly.pdbx_strand_id
1 'polypeptide(L)'
;MCGRFVASRPVEDIAALLEVDDIEVPEELISPRWNVAPTDGVLAVATRAQRDSGEQRRRLTDYRWGLVPSWSKDPGSGARAFNARAETLLERPAFRTAVAKRRCLIPADAFYEWEKIAAADGRKPRRQPWCFVAAHGGVLAFAGLWEVWKPKGDGDPSGAGGPSGAGWHDQWLLSCTIITTTANELVEPLHDRMPVILQPEDWSAWLDPGELEAAELGSLLTPAPVELLHSYPVSPAVNSNRTDGPELVEPLVEHGDEDVPGEEGSGQLRLLPLR
;
A
#
# COMPACT_ATOMS: atom_id res chain seq x y z
N MET A 1 10.39 3.07 4.58
CA MET A 1 9.73 2.57 3.34
C MET A 1 8.34 2.11 3.72
N CYS A 2 7.30 2.62 3.04
CA CYS A 2 5.93 2.21 3.29
C CYS A 2 5.83 0.67 3.17
N GLY A 3 5.76 -0.01 4.29
CA GLY A 3 5.73 -1.47 4.37
C GLY A 3 4.49 -2.00 5.07
N ARG A 4 3.54 -1.12 5.39
CA ARG A 4 2.29 -1.47 6.05
C ARG A 4 1.23 -0.41 5.80
N PHE A 5 0.00 -0.81 5.47
CA PHE A 5 -1.10 0.13 5.26
C PHE A 5 -2.46 -0.47 5.64
N VAL A 6 -3.48 0.38 5.66
CA VAL A 6 -4.88 0.05 5.96
C VAL A 6 -5.69 0.08 4.67
N ALA A 7 -6.50 -0.96 4.46
CA ALA A 7 -7.45 -1.11 3.37
C ALA A 7 -8.79 -1.59 3.97
N SER A 8 -9.52 -0.68 4.57
CA SER A 8 -10.75 -0.99 5.32
C SER A 8 -12.03 -0.51 4.63
N ARG A 9 -11.88 0.27 3.56
CA ARG A 9 -12.99 0.86 2.82
C ARG A 9 -13.74 -0.18 1.99
N PRO A 10 -15.09 -0.11 1.94
CA PRO A 10 -15.89 -0.96 1.06
C PRO A 10 -15.47 -0.86 -0.40
N VAL A 11 -15.53 -1.99 -1.11
CA VAL A 11 -15.16 -2.10 -2.52
C VAL A 11 -15.98 -1.15 -3.40
N GLU A 12 -17.27 -0.99 -3.10
CA GLU A 12 -18.21 -0.14 -3.82
C GLU A 12 -17.83 1.34 -3.69
N ASP A 13 -17.36 1.77 -2.51
CA ASP A 13 -16.92 3.14 -2.26
C ASP A 13 -15.63 3.45 -3.04
N ILE A 14 -14.69 2.48 -3.08
CA ILE A 14 -13.47 2.58 -3.88
C ILE A 14 -13.81 2.67 -5.37
N ALA A 15 -14.72 1.81 -5.83
CA ALA A 15 -15.13 1.77 -7.23
C ALA A 15 -15.81 3.07 -7.67
N ALA A 16 -16.70 3.61 -6.85
CA ALA A 16 -17.35 4.88 -7.13
C ALA A 16 -16.36 6.05 -7.15
N LEU A 17 -15.43 6.10 -6.17
CA LEU A 17 -14.46 7.18 -6.03
C LEU A 17 -13.46 7.22 -7.20
N LEU A 18 -12.99 6.05 -7.66
CA LEU A 18 -11.98 5.92 -8.72
C LEU A 18 -12.60 5.70 -10.10
N GLU A 19 -13.92 5.85 -10.23
CA GLU A 19 -14.69 5.71 -11.49
C GLU A 19 -14.37 4.38 -12.19
N VAL A 20 -14.52 3.27 -11.45
CA VAL A 20 -14.21 1.92 -11.92
C VAL A 20 -15.34 1.41 -12.82
N ASP A 21 -14.98 0.85 -13.98
CA ASP A 21 -15.93 0.24 -14.91
C ASP A 21 -16.21 -1.23 -14.58
N ASP A 22 -15.17 -1.98 -14.17
CA ASP A 22 -15.25 -3.41 -13.92
C ASP A 22 -14.68 -3.75 -12.53
N ILE A 23 -15.42 -4.53 -11.74
CA ILE A 23 -15.01 -4.99 -10.41
C ILE A 23 -14.80 -6.50 -10.47
N GLU A 24 -13.57 -6.95 -10.25
CA GLU A 24 -13.17 -8.35 -10.21
C GLU A 24 -12.39 -8.61 -8.90
N VAL A 25 -13.09 -8.63 -7.76
CA VAL A 25 -12.49 -8.72 -6.42
C VAL A 25 -12.79 -10.08 -5.79
N PRO A 26 -11.78 -10.85 -5.37
CA PRO A 26 -11.97 -12.09 -4.62
C PRO A 26 -12.66 -11.83 -3.28
N GLU A 27 -13.49 -12.76 -2.82
CA GLU A 27 -14.27 -12.65 -1.58
C GLU A 27 -13.38 -12.37 -0.36
N GLU A 28 -12.17 -12.92 -0.34
CA GLU A 28 -11.18 -12.75 0.74
C GLU A 28 -10.69 -11.31 0.91
N LEU A 29 -10.82 -10.47 -0.13
CA LEU A 29 -10.41 -9.08 -0.12
C LEU A 29 -11.56 -8.07 0.01
N ILE A 30 -12.78 -8.55 0.16
CA ILE A 30 -13.95 -7.70 0.42
C ILE A 30 -13.94 -7.22 1.89
N SER A 31 -13.41 -8.05 2.80
CA SER A 31 -13.36 -7.71 4.22
C SER A 31 -12.34 -6.61 4.51
N PRO A 32 -12.66 -5.67 5.42
CA PRO A 32 -11.73 -4.65 5.85
C PRO A 32 -10.44 -5.24 6.43
N ARG A 33 -9.30 -4.61 6.13
CA ARG A 33 -7.98 -5.01 6.61
C ARG A 33 -7.23 -3.79 7.14
N TRP A 34 -6.74 -3.90 8.38
CA TRP A 34 -6.07 -2.79 9.08
C TRP A 34 -4.55 -2.94 9.14
N ASN A 35 -4.00 -4.05 8.62
CA ASN A 35 -2.56 -4.35 8.75
C ASN A 35 -1.99 -5.07 7.53
N VAL A 36 -2.25 -4.55 6.35
CA VAL A 36 -1.77 -5.12 5.07
C VAL A 36 -0.25 -5.05 4.98
N ALA A 37 0.39 -6.17 4.69
CA ALA A 37 1.84 -6.34 4.64
C ALA A 37 2.34 -6.76 3.24
N PRO A 38 3.63 -6.57 2.91
CA PRO A 38 4.21 -7.10 1.67
C PRO A 38 3.95 -8.59 1.49
N THR A 39 3.64 -8.98 0.26
CA THR A 39 3.21 -10.30 -0.22
C THR A 39 1.73 -10.62 -0.03
N ASP A 40 0.99 -9.78 0.69
CA ASP A 40 -0.47 -9.91 0.77
C ASP A 40 -1.14 -9.53 -0.57
N GLY A 41 -2.40 -9.95 -0.73
CA GLY A 41 -3.30 -9.43 -1.75
C GLY A 41 -3.73 -8.01 -1.43
N VAL A 42 -3.73 -7.15 -2.42
CA VAL A 42 -4.17 -5.77 -2.31
C VAL A 42 -5.05 -5.41 -3.50
N LEU A 43 -6.03 -4.56 -3.29
CA LEU A 43 -6.84 -4.03 -4.37
C LEU A 43 -6.08 -2.90 -5.07
N ALA A 44 -6.14 -2.88 -6.40
CA ALA A 44 -5.66 -1.75 -7.18
C ALA A 44 -6.54 -1.51 -8.40
N VAL A 45 -6.61 -0.25 -8.81
CA VAL A 45 -7.29 0.19 -10.03
C VAL A 45 -6.25 0.42 -11.11
N ALA A 46 -6.46 -0.20 -12.27
CA ALA A 46 -5.64 0.00 -13.46
C ALA A 46 -6.51 0.07 -14.71
N THR A 47 -6.12 0.90 -15.67
CA THR A 47 -6.77 0.92 -16.99
C THR A 47 -6.18 -0.19 -17.85
N ARG A 48 -7.06 -1.02 -18.43
CA ARG A 48 -6.69 -2.17 -19.27
C ARG A 48 -7.60 -2.24 -20.47
N ALA A 49 -7.02 -2.58 -21.63
CA ALA A 49 -7.83 -2.85 -22.84
C ALA A 49 -8.63 -4.13 -22.68
N GLN A 50 -9.90 -4.10 -23.03
CA GLN A 50 -10.72 -5.30 -23.21
C GLN A 50 -10.19 -6.13 -24.39
N ARG A 51 -10.16 -7.46 -24.23
CA ARG A 51 -9.61 -8.36 -25.26
C ARG A 51 -10.39 -8.31 -26.57
N ASP A 52 -11.70 -8.17 -26.49
CA ASP A 52 -12.59 -8.30 -27.63
C ASP A 52 -12.81 -6.98 -28.38
N SER A 53 -12.91 -5.87 -27.66
CA SER A 53 -13.20 -4.54 -28.24
C SER A 53 -11.98 -3.64 -28.36
N GLY A 54 -10.93 -3.88 -27.56
CA GLY A 54 -9.80 -2.95 -27.40
C GLY A 54 -10.14 -1.70 -26.58
N GLU A 55 -11.36 -1.59 -26.06
CA GLU A 55 -11.81 -0.48 -25.24
C GLU A 55 -11.02 -0.41 -23.93
N GLN A 56 -10.56 0.78 -23.56
CA GLN A 56 -9.87 1.00 -22.29
C GLN A 56 -10.89 1.10 -21.16
N ARG A 57 -10.71 0.27 -20.12
CA ARG A 57 -11.60 0.25 -18.96
C ARG A 57 -10.81 0.25 -17.66
N ARG A 58 -11.27 1.00 -16.69
CA ARG A 58 -10.73 0.98 -15.32
C ARG A 58 -11.24 -0.26 -14.61
N ARG A 59 -10.31 -1.10 -14.14
CA ARG A 59 -10.62 -2.32 -13.40
C ARG A 59 -10.08 -2.26 -12.01
N LEU A 60 -10.94 -2.60 -11.05
CA LEU A 60 -10.55 -2.88 -9.67
C LEU A 60 -10.41 -4.39 -9.52
N THR A 61 -9.21 -4.85 -9.24
CA THR A 61 -8.94 -6.27 -9.01
C THR A 61 -7.82 -6.44 -7.98
N ASP A 62 -7.54 -7.68 -7.62
CA ASP A 62 -6.47 -8.00 -6.69
C ASP A 62 -5.12 -8.15 -7.37
N TYR A 63 -4.11 -7.73 -6.64
CA TYR A 63 -2.70 -7.89 -6.99
C TYR A 63 -1.95 -8.39 -5.77
N ARG A 64 -0.94 -9.22 -5.97
CA ARG A 64 0.02 -9.50 -4.92
C ARG A 64 0.93 -8.29 -4.73
N TRP A 65 1.05 -7.78 -3.51
CA TRP A 65 1.96 -6.68 -3.21
C TRP A 65 3.41 -7.14 -3.16
N GLY A 66 4.14 -6.81 -4.19
CA GLY A 66 5.51 -7.23 -4.46
C GLY A 66 5.65 -7.62 -5.93
N LEU A 67 6.03 -6.64 -6.77
CA LEU A 67 6.07 -6.77 -8.23
C LEU A 67 7.03 -7.87 -8.68
N VAL A 68 6.49 -8.81 -9.45
CA VAL A 68 7.25 -9.89 -10.10
C VAL A 68 7.46 -9.53 -11.56
N PRO A 69 8.68 -9.19 -11.99
CA PRO A 69 8.93 -8.92 -13.41
C PRO A 69 8.56 -10.11 -14.29
N SER A 70 7.96 -9.86 -15.45
CA SER A 70 7.51 -10.91 -16.40
C SER A 70 8.62 -11.87 -16.84
N TRP A 71 9.86 -11.43 -16.79
CA TRP A 71 11.05 -12.23 -17.13
C TRP A 71 11.62 -13.02 -15.94
N SER A 72 11.12 -12.82 -14.72
CA SER A 72 11.60 -13.53 -13.52
C SER A 72 11.42 -15.06 -13.67
N LYS A 73 12.34 -15.80 -13.08
CA LYS A 73 12.26 -17.26 -13.02
C LYS A 73 11.41 -17.73 -11.82
N ASP A 74 11.31 -16.91 -10.79
CA ASP A 74 10.67 -17.23 -9.51
C ASP A 74 9.74 -16.09 -9.06
N PRO A 75 8.47 -16.38 -8.76
CA PRO A 75 7.53 -15.40 -8.22
C PRO A 75 7.92 -14.91 -6.82
N GLY A 76 8.72 -15.63 -6.08
CA GLY A 76 9.27 -15.21 -4.78
C GLY A 76 10.15 -13.96 -4.86
N SER A 77 10.69 -13.63 -6.05
CA SER A 77 11.49 -12.42 -6.29
C SER A 77 10.71 -11.13 -5.96
N GLY A 78 9.37 -11.14 -6.09
CA GLY A 78 8.50 -10.01 -5.80
C GLY A 78 8.54 -9.55 -4.35
N ALA A 79 8.83 -10.44 -3.38
CA ALA A 79 8.86 -10.10 -1.96
C ALA A 79 9.83 -8.96 -1.61
N ARG A 80 10.82 -8.66 -2.46
CA ARG A 80 11.78 -7.55 -2.30
C ARG A 80 11.47 -6.33 -3.14
N ALA A 81 10.44 -6.41 -4.00
CA ALA A 81 10.01 -5.35 -4.91
C ALA A 81 8.61 -4.82 -4.55
N PHE A 82 8.30 -4.77 -3.25
CA PHE A 82 7.04 -4.19 -2.77
C PHE A 82 7.02 -2.67 -2.86
N ASN A 83 8.21 -2.02 -2.93
CA ASN A 83 8.34 -0.60 -3.20
C ASN A 83 9.30 -0.34 -4.37
N ALA A 84 9.00 0.69 -5.16
CA ALA A 84 9.82 1.21 -6.23
C ALA A 84 10.17 2.69 -5.95
N ARG A 85 11.44 3.08 -6.08
CA ARG A 85 11.85 4.47 -5.86
C ARG A 85 11.57 5.32 -7.09
N ALA A 86 10.88 6.45 -6.93
CA ALA A 86 10.55 7.40 -8.00
C ALA A 86 11.78 7.77 -8.84
N GLU A 87 12.89 8.03 -8.19
CA GLU A 87 14.12 8.52 -8.80
C GLU A 87 14.79 7.51 -9.77
N THR A 88 14.48 6.21 -9.61
CA THR A 88 15.13 5.16 -10.40
C THR A 88 14.17 4.32 -11.24
N LEU A 89 12.91 4.73 -11.38
CA LEU A 89 11.89 3.97 -12.12
C LEU A 89 12.28 3.72 -13.58
N LEU A 90 12.80 4.74 -14.26
CA LEU A 90 13.19 4.66 -15.67
C LEU A 90 14.51 3.89 -15.88
N GLU A 91 15.33 3.77 -14.84
CA GLU A 91 16.63 3.10 -14.90
C GLU A 91 16.52 1.60 -14.61
N ARG A 92 15.62 1.22 -13.68
CA ARG A 92 15.49 -0.17 -13.21
C ARG A 92 14.73 -1.03 -14.21
N PRO A 93 15.32 -2.12 -14.74
CA PRO A 93 14.65 -3.01 -15.71
C PRO A 93 13.31 -3.56 -15.21
N ALA A 94 13.16 -3.77 -13.89
CA ALA A 94 11.94 -4.29 -13.29
C ALA A 94 10.76 -3.30 -13.40
N PHE A 95 11.02 -1.98 -13.48
CA PHE A 95 10.01 -0.95 -13.40
C PHE A 95 9.85 -0.13 -14.69
N ARG A 96 10.94 0.00 -15.48
CA ARG A 96 10.99 0.85 -16.68
C ARG A 96 9.83 0.59 -17.66
N THR A 97 9.52 -0.67 -17.94
CA THR A 97 8.42 -1.02 -18.85
C THR A 97 7.06 -0.81 -18.19
N ALA A 98 6.98 -1.08 -16.88
CA ALA A 98 5.73 -0.93 -16.14
C ALA A 98 5.32 0.55 -15.99
N VAL A 99 6.26 1.45 -15.70
CA VAL A 99 5.95 2.88 -15.57
C VAL A 99 5.43 3.51 -16.87
N ALA A 100 5.85 3.00 -18.01
CA ALA A 100 5.36 3.49 -19.31
C ALA A 100 3.92 3.04 -19.63
N LYS A 101 3.49 1.85 -19.17
CA LYS A 101 2.24 1.23 -19.67
C LYS A 101 1.38 0.54 -18.62
N ARG A 102 1.88 0.35 -17.42
CA ARG A 102 1.23 -0.46 -16.36
C ARG A 102 1.26 0.26 -15.03
N ARG A 103 0.63 1.43 -15.02
CA ARG A 103 0.40 2.21 -13.81
C ARG A 103 -0.91 1.79 -13.17
N CYS A 104 -0.98 1.90 -11.84
CA CYS A 104 -2.20 1.64 -11.07
C CYS A 104 -2.29 2.58 -9.89
N LEU A 105 -3.47 2.69 -9.31
CA LEU A 105 -3.71 3.32 -8.01
C LEU A 105 -4.01 2.24 -6.99
N ILE A 106 -3.32 2.28 -5.86
CA ILE A 106 -3.55 1.38 -4.72
C ILE A 106 -4.25 2.22 -3.65
N PRO A 107 -5.57 2.04 -3.44
CA PRO A 107 -6.32 2.78 -2.44
C PRO A 107 -5.94 2.31 -1.04
N ALA A 108 -5.72 3.26 -0.15
CA ALA A 108 -5.43 3.04 1.26
C ALA A 108 -6.19 4.04 2.13
N ASP A 109 -6.60 3.63 3.32
CA ASP A 109 -7.23 4.53 4.30
C ASP A 109 -6.18 5.17 5.21
N ALA A 110 -5.05 4.48 5.43
CA ALA A 110 -3.91 4.96 6.19
C ALA A 110 -2.65 4.17 5.82
N PHE A 111 -1.49 4.67 6.22
CA PHE A 111 -0.25 3.88 6.24
C PHE A 111 0.50 4.05 7.55
N TYR A 112 1.41 3.11 7.85
CA TYR A 112 2.20 3.12 9.08
C TYR A 112 3.68 3.35 8.80
N GLU A 113 4.33 4.13 9.68
CA GLU A 113 5.78 4.22 9.79
C GLU A 113 6.19 4.12 11.26
N TRP A 114 7.46 3.85 11.52
CA TRP A 114 7.95 3.50 12.86
C TRP A 114 9.05 4.44 13.34
N GLU A 115 8.76 5.11 14.44
CA GLU A 115 9.77 5.82 15.21
C GLU A 115 10.69 4.82 15.90
N LYS A 116 11.99 5.05 15.76
CA LYS A 116 13.02 4.27 16.46
C LYS A 116 13.34 4.94 17.81
N ILE A 117 12.82 4.38 18.88
CA ILE A 117 13.11 4.86 20.22
C ILE A 117 14.36 4.13 20.73
N ALA A 118 15.43 4.90 20.99
CA ALA A 118 16.69 4.38 21.49
C ALA A 118 16.53 3.73 22.88
N ALA A 119 17.47 2.86 23.22
CA ALA A 119 17.56 2.33 24.57
C ALA A 119 17.86 3.47 25.58
N ALA A 120 17.06 3.54 26.62
CA ALA A 120 17.30 4.48 27.76
C ALA A 120 16.91 3.80 29.08
N ASP A 121 17.54 4.16 30.18
CA ASP A 121 17.20 3.73 31.54
C ASP A 121 17.01 2.22 31.69
N GLY A 122 17.90 1.43 31.07
CA GLY A 122 17.86 -0.04 31.11
C GLY A 122 16.78 -0.68 30.24
N ARG A 123 15.95 0.10 29.52
CA ARG A 123 14.96 -0.39 28.58
C ARG A 123 15.61 -0.69 27.22
N LYS A 124 15.12 -1.75 26.55
CA LYS A 124 15.57 -2.12 25.21
C LYS A 124 15.08 -1.11 24.16
N PRO A 125 15.79 -0.97 23.01
CA PRO A 125 15.30 -0.19 21.89
C PRO A 125 13.91 -0.71 21.47
N ARG A 126 13.02 0.20 21.15
CA ARG A 126 11.66 -0.15 20.68
C ARG A 126 11.30 0.63 19.43
N ARG A 127 10.27 0.17 18.75
CA ARG A 127 9.66 0.88 17.62
C ARG A 127 8.25 1.28 18.00
N GLN A 128 7.99 2.59 17.98
CA GLN A 128 6.66 3.15 18.15
C GLN A 128 6.04 3.33 16.78
N PRO A 129 4.94 2.62 16.44
CA PRO A 129 4.24 2.84 15.19
C PRO A 129 3.43 4.14 15.25
N TRP A 130 3.39 4.81 14.11
CA TRP A 130 2.59 5.99 13.82
C TRP A 130 1.67 5.69 12.65
N CYS A 131 0.43 6.11 12.75
CA CYS A 131 -0.57 6.02 11.68
C CYS A 131 -0.67 7.36 10.96
N PHE A 132 -0.65 7.32 9.63
CA PHE A 132 -0.80 8.47 8.76
C PHE A 132 -2.11 8.34 7.99
N VAL A 133 -3.00 9.31 8.11
CA VAL A 133 -4.32 9.35 7.47
C VAL A 133 -4.48 10.62 6.65
N ALA A 134 -5.45 10.65 5.74
CA ALA A 134 -5.83 11.88 5.05
C ALA A 134 -6.38 12.91 6.04
N ALA A 135 -5.82 14.13 6.07
CA ALA A 135 -6.17 15.18 7.05
C ALA A 135 -7.64 15.60 6.99
N HIS A 136 -8.26 15.51 5.81
CA HIS A 136 -9.66 15.88 5.59
C HIS A 136 -10.57 14.67 5.35
N GLY A 137 -10.10 13.47 5.74
CA GLY A 137 -10.76 12.22 5.40
C GLY A 137 -10.55 11.82 3.93
N GLY A 138 -11.12 10.70 3.52
CA GLY A 138 -11.00 10.19 2.16
C GLY A 138 -9.95 9.08 2.01
N VAL A 139 -9.55 8.83 0.79
CA VAL A 139 -8.62 7.77 0.40
C VAL A 139 -7.25 8.36 0.08
N LEU A 140 -6.21 7.71 0.53
CA LEU A 140 -4.84 7.91 0.06
C LEU A 140 -4.65 7.05 -1.19
N ALA A 141 -4.59 7.66 -2.38
CA ALA A 141 -4.37 6.94 -3.63
C ALA A 141 -2.86 6.81 -3.88
N PHE A 142 -2.27 5.67 -3.52
CA PHE A 142 -0.85 5.45 -3.77
C PHE A 142 -0.60 5.20 -5.25
N ALA A 143 0.37 5.92 -5.82
CA ALA A 143 0.88 5.62 -7.15
C ALA A 143 1.57 4.25 -7.14
N GLY A 144 1.16 3.37 -8.04
CA GLY A 144 1.69 2.02 -8.15
C GLY A 144 2.01 1.63 -9.58
N LEU A 145 2.78 0.56 -9.71
CA LEU A 145 3.02 -0.13 -10.96
C LEU A 145 2.57 -1.58 -10.81
N TRP A 146 2.10 -2.17 -11.90
CA TRP A 146 1.72 -3.57 -11.91
C TRP A 146 2.41 -4.36 -13.02
N GLU A 147 2.45 -5.69 -12.87
CA GLU A 147 3.03 -6.59 -13.83
C GLU A 147 2.25 -7.92 -13.85
N VAL A 148 2.30 -8.58 -15.01
CA VAL A 148 1.80 -9.94 -15.20
C VAL A 148 2.97 -10.89 -15.30
N TRP A 149 3.00 -11.89 -14.46
CA TRP A 149 3.98 -12.95 -14.53
C TRP A 149 3.31 -14.29 -14.84
N LYS A 150 3.97 -15.12 -15.65
CA LYS A 150 3.54 -16.47 -15.98
C LYS A 150 4.70 -17.44 -15.77
N PRO A 151 4.48 -18.62 -15.15
CA PRO A 151 5.48 -19.66 -15.08
C PRO A 151 6.04 -20.00 -16.47
N LYS A 152 7.37 -20.15 -16.57
CA LYS A 152 8.04 -20.60 -17.78
C LYS A 152 8.26 -22.12 -17.67
N GLY A 153 7.59 -22.90 -18.52
CA GLY A 153 7.76 -24.34 -18.59
C GLY A 153 6.50 -25.05 -19.08
N ASP A 154 6.67 -26.22 -19.66
CA ASP A 154 5.56 -27.11 -20.15
C ASP A 154 4.84 -27.84 -19.00
N GLY A 155 5.13 -27.47 -17.75
CA GLY A 155 4.40 -27.96 -16.60
C GLY A 155 2.99 -27.38 -16.64
N ASP A 156 2.01 -28.22 -16.99
CA ASP A 156 0.60 -27.93 -16.82
C ASP A 156 0.37 -27.60 -15.33
N PRO A 157 0.12 -26.34 -14.94
CA PRO A 157 -0.23 -26.01 -13.57
C PRO A 157 -1.64 -26.48 -13.20
N SER A 158 -2.36 -27.13 -14.15
CA SER A 158 -3.70 -27.69 -13.94
C SER A 158 -3.67 -29.06 -13.21
N GLY A 159 -2.51 -29.57 -12.80
CA GLY A 159 -2.47 -30.61 -11.77
C GLY A 159 -3.22 -30.11 -10.54
N ALA A 160 -4.15 -30.91 -10.02
CA ALA A 160 -4.99 -30.59 -8.86
C ALA A 160 -4.20 -29.86 -7.76
N GLY A 161 -4.32 -28.52 -7.69
CA GLY A 161 -3.51 -27.65 -6.84
C GLY A 161 -2.68 -26.63 -7.60
N GLY A 162 -3.21 -26.05 -8.69
CA GLY A 162 -2.56 -24.91 -9.37
C GLY A 162 -2.22 -23.77 -8.39
N PRO A 163 -1.28 -22.86 -8.77
CA PRO A 163 -0.87 -21.78 -7.90
C PRO A 163 -2.10 -20.99 -7.47
N SER A 164 -2.30 -20.85 -6.17
CA SER A 164 -3.42 -20.13 -5.57
C SER A 164 -2.92 -19.05 -4.61
N GLY A 165 -3.79 -18.14 -4.25
CA GLY A 165 -3.50 -17.04 -3.32
C GLY A 165 -3.50 -15.69 -4.02
N ALA A 166 -3.14 -14.67 -3.27
CA ALA A 166 -3.22 -13.28 -3.68
C ALA A 166 -2.60 -12.99 -5.06
N GLY A 167 -3.36 -12.37 -5.93
CA GLY A 167 -2.95 -11.96 -7.28
C GLY A 167 -2.92 -13.07 -8.32
N TRP A 168 -3.29 -14.33 -7.96
CA TRP A 168 -3.35 -15.41 -8.92
C TRP A 168 -4.69 -15.44 -9.65
N HIS A 169 -4.64 -15.35 -10.98
CA HIS A 169 -5.78 -15.48 -11.90
C HIS A 169 -5.46 -16.62 -12.86
N ASP A 170 -6.06 -17.78 -12.66
CA ASP A 170 -5.73 -19.03 -13.36
C ASP A 170 -4.21 -19.32 -13.27
N GLN A 171 -3.51 -19.21 -14.39
CA GLN A 171 -2.07 -19.46 -14.50
C GLN A 171 -1.21 -18.17 -14.43
N TRP A 172 -1.82 -17.02 -14.17
CA TRP A 172 -1.16 -15.73 -14.19
C TRP A 172 -1.11 -15.11 -12.80
N LEU A 173 0.04 -14.55 -12.46
CA LEU A 173 0.18 -13.76 -11.25
C LEU A 173 0.14 -12.28 -11.63
N LEU A 174 -0.87 -11.57 -11.15
CA LEU A 174 -0.88 -10.12 -11.12
C LEU A 174 -0.14 -9.65 -9.85
N SER A 175 0.82 -8.78 -10.02
CA SER A 175 1.59 -8.24 -8.90
C SER A 175 1.77 -6.73 -9.05
N CYS A 176 1.90 -6.03 -7.93
CA CYS A 176 2.08 -4.58 -7.93
C CYS A 176 3.19 -4.13 -6.97
N THR A 177 3.59 -2.89 -7.11
CA THR A 177 4.54 -2.20 -6.21
C THR A 177 4.03 -0.79 -5.93
N ILE A 178 4.26 -0.30 -4.72
CA ILE A 178 3.99 1.10 -4.37
C ILE A 178 5.23 1.94 -4.74
N ILE A 179 5.01 3.05 -5.43
CA ILE A 179 6.07 4.02 -5.70
C ILE A 179 6.29 4.86 -4.45
N THR A 180 7.55 5.03 -4.10
CA THR A 180 7.96 5.88 -2.97
C THR A 180 8.85 7.02 -3.43
N THR A 181 8.73 8.16 -2.77
CA THR A 181 9.54 9.36 -2.98
C THR A 181 10.21 9.78 -1.67
N THR A 182 10.97 10.86 -1.67
CA THR A 182 11.49 11.48 -0.44
C THR A 182 10.35 11.83 0.51
N ALA A 183 10.57 11.70 1.81
CA ALA A 183 9.57 12.06 2.80
C ALA A 183 9.34 13.58 2.84
N ASN A 184 8.10 14.00 3.14
CA ASN A 184 7.80 15.38 3.53
C ASN A 184 8.16 15.60 5.02
N GLU A 185 8.05 16.83 5.50
CA GLU A 185 8.43 17.24 6.87
C GLU A 185 7.66 16.47 7.96
N LEU A 186 6.46 15.95 7.66
CA LEU A 186 5.66 15.17 8.62
C LEU A 186 6.20 13.73 8.78
N VAL A 187 6.65 13.11 7.69
CA VAL A 187 7.10 11.71 7.66
C VAL A 187 8.60 11.59 7.94
N GLU A 188 9.41 12.58 7.53
CA GLU A 188 10.87 12.57 7.61
C GLU A 188 11.43 12.19 9.02
N PRO A 189 10.86 12.66 10.14
CA PRO A 189 11.36 12.30 11.47
C PRO A 189 11.33 10.78 11.75
N LEU A 190 10.45 10.04 11.08
CA LEU A 190 10.27 8.60 11.26
C LEU A 190 10.99 7.80 10.17
N HIS A 191 10.94 8.28 8.93
CA HIS A 191 11.53 7.62 7.77
C HIS A 191 11.86 8.62 6.65
N ASP A 192 12.97 8.40 5.92
CA ASP A 192 13.41 9.22 4.77
C ASP A 192 12.56 9.06 3.51
N ARG A 193 11.58 8.14 3.51
CA ARG A 193 10.71 7.82 2.37
C ARG A 193 9.24 7.80 2.76
N MET A 194 8.39 8.20 1.82
CA MET A 194 6.93 8.07 1.92
C MET A 194 6.34 7.53 0.61
N PRO A 195 5.13 6.94 0.60
CA PRO A 195 4.44 6.62 -0.65
C PRO A 195 4.16 7.88 -1.46
N VAL A 196 4.22 7.78 -2.78
CA VAL A 196 3.66 8.84 -3.65
C VAL A 196 2.13 8.75 -3.55
N ILE A 197 1.51 9.84 -3.10
CA ILE A 197 0.06 9.96 -2.91
C ILE A 197 -0.46 10.94 -3.96
N LEU A 198 -1.20 10.41 -4.94
CA LEU A 198 -1.75 11.23 -6.01
C LEU A 198 -3.08 11.87 -5.60
N GLN A 199 -3.26 13.13 -6.01
CA GLN A 199 -4.49 13.85 -5.79
C GLN A 199 -5.55 13.48 -6.84
N PRO A 200 -6.85 13.68 -6.58
CA PRO A 200 -7.91 13.29 -7.50
C PRO A 200 -7.76 13.84 -8.93
N GLU A 201 -7.25 15.05 -9.07
CA GLU A 201 -6.98 15.69 -10.37
C GLU A 201 -5.94 14.97 -11.21
N ASP A 202 -5.03 14.21 -10.60
CA ASP A 202 -3.93 13.50 -11.25
C ASP A 202 -4.28 12.04 -11.58
N TRP A 203 -5.36 11.49 -11.01
CA TRP A 203 -5.67 10.07 -11.15
C TRP A 203 -5.91 9.64 -12.60
N SER A 204 -6.61 10.45 -13.38
CA SER A 204 -6.90 10.13 -14.77
C SER A 204 -5.64 10.15 -15.63
N ALA A 205 -4.76 11.12 -15.45
CA ALA A 205 -3.47 11.18 -16.13
C ALA A 205 -2.56 10.00 -15.74
N TRP A 206 -2.54 9.63 -14.45
CA TRP A 206 -1.77 8.49 -13.98
C TRP A 206 -2.27 7.15 -14.53
N LEU A 207 -3.59 6.97 -14.60
CA LEU A 207 -4.22 5.73 -15.06
C LEU A 207 -4.30 5.61 -16.59
N ASP A 208 -4.05 6.67 -17.35
CA ASP A 208 -3.98 6.61 -18.82
C ASP A 208 -2.85 5.65 -19.24
N PRO A 209 -3.09 4.61 -20.04
CA PRO A 209 -2.06 3.66 -20.45
C PRO A 209 -1.05 4.22 -21.47
N GLY A 210 -1.24 5.47 -21.95
CA GLY A 210 -0.28 6.18 -22.80
C GLY A 210 1.06 6.46 -22.09
N GLU A 211 2.07 6.78 -22.86
CA GLU A 211 3.37 7.16 -22.31
C GLU A 211 3.29 8.59 -21.74
N LEU A 212 3.76 8.76 -20.50
CA LEU A 212 3.96 10.07 -19.89
C LEU A 212 5.35 10.60 -20.26
N GLU A 213 5.42 11.88 -20.59
CA GLU A 213 6.70 12.54 -20.74
C GLU A 213 7.47 12.58 -19.41
N ALA A 214 8.80 12.56 -19.46
CA ALA A 214 9.63 12.50 -18.25
C ALA A 214 9.36 13.65 -17.27
N ALA A 215 9.07 14.85 -17.80
CA ALA A 215 8.73 16.03 -16.98
C ALA A 215 7.38 15.86 -16.26
N GLU A 216 6.37 15.33 -16.96
CA GLU A 216 5.04 15.05 -16.42
C GLU A 216 5.12 13.94 -15.36
N LEU A 217 5.83 12.85 -15.66
CA LEU A 217 6.11 11.80 -14.68
C LEU A 217 6.79 12.36 -13.42
N GLY A 218 7.77 13.24 -13.59
CA GLY A 218 8.48 13.90 -12.49
C GLY A 218 7.57 14.73 -11.60
N SER A 219 6.60 15.46 -12.18
CA SER A 219 5.65 16.28 -11.41
C SER A 219 4.67 15.45 -10.58
N LEU A 220 4.27 14.28 -11.06
CA LEU A 220 3.37 13.36 -10.36
C LEU A 220 4.06 12.59 -9.22
N LEU A 221 5.38 12.40 -9.27
CA LEU A 221 6.11 11.56 -8.32
C LEU A 221 6.76 12.35 -7.17
N THR A 222 6.14 13.43 -6.78
CA THR A 222 6.59 14.31 -5.68
C THR A 222 6.04 13.88 -4.32
N PRO A 223 6.65 14.31 -3.20
CA PRO A 223 6.07 14.15 -1.88
C PRO A 223 4.70 14.83 -1.78
N ALA A 224 3.75 14.20 -1.11
CA ALA A 224 2.48 14.85 -0.83
C ALA A 224 2.68 16.08 0.07
N PRO A 225 1.92 17.18 -0.13
CA PRO A 225 1.89 18.31 0.78
C PRO A 225 1.59 17.88 2.22
N VAL A 226 2.23 18.55 3.20
CA VAL A 226 2.07 18.20 4.62
C VAL A 226 0.61 18.30 5.07
N GLU A 227 -0.10 19.28 4.55
CA GLU A 227 -1.50 19.60 4.89
C GLU A 227 -2.49 18.49 4.49
N LEU A 228 -2.07 17.60 3.60
CA LEU A 228 -2.90 16.46 3.18
C LEU A 228 -2.87 15.29 4.15
N LEU A 229 -1.94 15.29 5.10
CA LEU A 229 -1.74 14.19 6.03
C LEU A 229 -1.89 14.66 7.48
N HIS A 230 -2.44 13.77 8.29
CA HIS A 230 -2.41 13.85 9.73
C HIS A 230 -1.77 12.58 10.28
N SER A 231 -1.03 12.67 11.40
CA SER A 231 -0.39 11.51 12.00
C SER A 231 -0.53 11.50 13.51
N TYR A 232 -0.57 10.28 14.06
CA TYR A 232 -0.64 10.04 15.50
C TYR A 232 -0.04 8.68 15.83
N PRO A 233 0.47 8.51 17.08
CA PRO A 233 0.98 7.23 17.54
C PRO A 233 -0.18 6.25 17.75
N VAL A 234 0.09 4.97 17.45
CA VAL A 234 -0.89 3.86 17.59
C VAL A 234 -0.30 2.71 18.38
N SER A 235 -1.14 1.72 18.71
CA SER A 235 -0.76 0.55 19.48
C SER A 235 0.41 -0.22 18.84
N PRO A 236 1.42 -0.64 19.62
CA PRO A 236 2.47 -1.55 19.16
C PRO A 236 1.97 -2.90 18.66
N ALA A 237 0.68 -3.24 18.84
CA ALA A 237 0.07 -4.45 18.30
C ALA A 237 0.21 -4.55 16.77
N VAL A 238 0.24 -3.41 16.06
CA VAL A 238 0.48 -3.34 14.61
C VAL A 238 1.85 -3.90 14.18
N ASN A 239 2.81 -4.02 15.10
CA ASN A 239 4.13 -4.58 14.80
C ASN A 239 4.05 -6.06 14.38
N SER A 240 3.03 -6.78 14.87
CA SER A 240 2.75 -8.16 14.46
C SER A 240 1.88 -8.16 13.20
N ASN A 241 2.34 -8.82 12.14
CA ASN A 241 1.52 -9.03 10.92
C ASN A 241 0.41 -10.06 11.11
N ARG A 242 0.28 -10.65 12.31
CA ARG A 242 -0.82 -11.58 12.66
C ARG A 242 -1.98 -10.87 13.34
N THR A 243 -1.80 -9.62 13.72
CA THR A 243 -2.85 -8.79 14.33
C THR A 243 -3.50 -7.97 13.22
N ASP A 244 -4.81 -8.04 13.12
CA ASP A 244 -5.61 -7.29 12.16
C ASP A 244 -6.94 -6.93 12.82
N GLY A 245 -7.28 -5.64 12.88
CA GLY A 245 -8.48 -5.13 13.50
C GLY A 245 -8.52 -3.61 13.60
N PRO A 246 -9.73 -3.01 13.73
CA PRO A 246 -9.91 -1.57 13.74
C PRO A 246 -9.17 -0.86 14.89
N GLU A 247 -8.88 -1.55 15.99
CA GLU A 247 -8.12 -1.01 17.12
C GLU A 247 -6.69 -0.60 16.76
N LEU A 248 -6.16 -1.08 15.62
CA LEU A 248 -4.80 -0.76 15.18
C LEU A 248 -4.65 0.67 14.66
N VAL A 249 -5.74 1.32 14.28
CA VAL A 249 -5.76 2.71 13.83
C VAL A 249 -6.22 3.69 14.91
N GLU A 250 -6.53 3.21 16.12
CA GLU A 250 -6.95 4.07 17.21
C GLU A 250 -5.74 4.84 17.78
N PRO A 251 -5.86 6.17 17.95
CA PRO A 251 -4.81 6.96 18.57
C PRO A 251 -4.49 6.48 19.99
N LEU A 252 -3.20 6.42 20.32
CA LEU A 252 -2.79 6.26 21.71
C LEU A 252 -3.06 7.55 22.47
N VAL A 253 -3.88 7.47 23.51
CA VAL A 253 -4.07 8.57 24.45
C VAL A 253 -3.01 8.40 25.53
N GLU A 254 -2.06 9.34 25.62
CA GLU A 254 -1.23 9.47 26.80
C GLU A 254 -2.12 9.96 27.94
N HIS A 255 -2.38 9.11 28.93
CA HIS A 255 -2.87 9.60 30.20
C HIS A 255 -1.71 10.36 30.85
N GLY A 256 -1.80 11.70 30.87
CA GLY A 256 -0.98 12.50 31.72
C GLY A 256 -1.03 11.91 33.13
N ASP A 257 0.13 11.80 33.77
CA ASP A 257 0.26 11.41 35.18
C ASP A 257 -0.62 12.35 36.05
N GLU A 258 -1.91 12.00 36.19
CA GLU A 258 -2.65 12.44 37.36
C GLU A 258 -2.12 11.59 38.50
N ASP A 259 -1.41 12.25 39.42
CA ASP A 259 -0.90 11.72 40.67
C ASP A 259 -1.94 10.81 41.36
N VAL A 260 -1.77 9.50 41.19
CA VAL A 260 -2.38 8.52 42.08
C VAL A 260 -1.30 8.11 43.08
N PRO A 261 -1.43 8.45 44.37
CA PRO A 261 -0.49 8.00 45.38
C PRO A 261 -0.59 6.48 45.52
N GLY A 262 0.44 5.77 45.09
CA GLY A 262 0.81 4.44 45.49
C GLY A 262 -0.07 3.31 45.01
N GLU A 263 0.29 2.74 43.85
CA GLU A 263 0.32 1.29 43.66
C GLU A 263 1.21 0.99 42.43
N GLU A 264 2.14 0.06 42.62
CA GLU A 264 2.97 -0.48 41.55
C GLU A 264 2.07 -1.13 40.48
N GLY A 265 1.83 -0.45 39.36
CA GLY A 265 0.98 -0.94 38.29
C GLY A 265 1.57 -0.62 36.94
N SER A 266 1.82 -1.65 36.17
CA SER A 266 2.14 -1.61 34.75
C SER A 266 1.17 -0.67 34.03
N GLY A 267 1.70 0.42 33.43
CA GLY A 267 0.91 1.37 32.64
C GLY A 267 0.21 0.68 31.47
N GLN A 268 -1.07 0.50 31.63
CA GLN A 268 -1.97 0.00 30.56
C GLN A 268 -2.55 1.21 29.84
N LEU A 269 -2.11 1.43 28.61
CA LEU A 269 -2.69 2.43 27.71
C LEU A 269 -4.12 2.01 27.35
N ARG A 270 -5.08 2.90 27.55
CA ARG A 270 -6.47 2.72 27.11
C ARG A 270 -6.69 3.42 25.76
N LEU A 271 -7.42 2.77 24.89
CA LEU A 271 -7.84 3.26 23.58
C LEU A 271 -9.20 3.96 23.69
N LEU A 272 -9.42 5.05 22.93
CA LEU A 272 -10.71 5.72 22.82
C LEU A 272 -11.35 5.42 21.46
N PRO A 273 -12.67 5.15 21.40
CA PRO A 273 -13.35 4.95 20.13
C PRO A 273 -13.51 6.28 19.36
N LEU A 274 -13.28 6.22 18.05
CA LEU A 274 -13.58 7.30 17.11
C LEU A 274 -15.11 7.47 17.02
N ARG A 275 -15.58 8.72 17.08
CA ARG A 275 -16.96 9.09 16.75
C ARG A 275 -17.07 9.48 15.30
#